data_dcbf794d0c1f095ee18f1f0edd6c01ed
#
_entry.id   dcbf794d0c1f095ee18f1f0edd6c01ed
#
_cell.length_a   1.000
_cell.length_b   1.000
_cell.length_c   1.000
_cell.angle_alpha   90.00
_cell.angle_beta   90.00
_cell.angle_gamma   90.00
#
_symmetry.space_group_name_H-M   'P 1'
#
loop_
_entity.id
_entity.type
_entity.pdbx_description
1 polymer ?
#
loop_
_entity_poly.entity_id
_entity_poly.type
_entity_poly.pdbx_seq_one_letter_code
_entity_poly.pdbx_strand_id
1 'polypeptide(L)'
;PLRGVASDTVTPAATGTAVVRSESQGLFASISGYFNAGRQNAALREEMEIARIRLAEAEAVKAENRRLKGLLGLRDDDAEPVAVARLVGSTATSPRRHAYLNAGDNQGVRPGMPVISERGVIGRVLETGRNSARVLLLTDSESVLPVRRAKDNVIAFAEGRGDGMLRIRLVNLGVNPLKVGDMLVTSGAGGYYRPGVAVAVIAKTTPDGGIARLVAEPSATNFVAIEPVHQPAAVAALNAIETGSESVLEPAPTPSPSASATAAAPATN
;
A
#
# COMPACT_ATOMS: atom_id res chain seq x y z
N PRO A 1 -71.62 -52.55 8.23
CA PRO A 1 -70.18 -52.68 8.12
C PRO A 1 -69.76 -52.56 6.61
N LEU A 2 -69.78 -51.33 6.10
CA LEU A 2 -69.34 -50.96 4.72
C LEU A 2 -68.74 -49.54 4.81
N ARG A 3 -67.63 -49.41 5.45
CA ARG A 3 -66.91 -48.09 5.59
C ARG A 3 -65.40 -48.20 5.49
N GLY A 4 -64.90 -49.14 4.75
CA GLY A 4 -63.43 -49.35 4.70
C GLY A 4 -62.82 -49.50 3.31
N VAL A 5 -63.53 -49.24 2.21
CA VAL A 5 -63.01 -49.55 0.87
C VAL A 5 -62.83 -48.31 -0.03
N ALA A 6 -63.15 -47.08 0.45
CA ALA A 6 -63.11 -45.89 -0.39
C ALA A 6 -61.80 -45.02 -0.21
N SER A 7 -60.88 -45.42 0.66
CA SER A 7 -59.64 -44.61 0.89
C SER A 7 -58.38 -45.12 0.19
N ASP A 8 -58.37 -46.32 -0.36
CA ASP A 8 -57.18 -46.92 -0.94
C ASP A 8 -56.98 -46.72 -2.47
N THR A 9 -57.93 -46.08 -3.13
CA THR A 9 -57.87 -45.90 -4.63
C THR A 9 -57.39 -44.50 -5.06
N VAL A 10 -57.13 -43.56 -4.09
CA VAL A 10 -56.73 -42.19 -4.46
C VAL A 10 -55.20 -41.93 -4.28
N THR A 11 -54.45 -42.80 -3.60
CA THR A 11 -53.06 -42.66 -3.31
C THR A 11 -52.07 -42.92 -4.47
N PRO A 12 -52.31 -43.70 -5.52
CA PRO A 12 -51.31 -43.86 -6.57
C PRO A 12 -51.24 -42.71 -7.58
N ALA A 13 -52.28 -41.84 -7.68
CA ALA A 13 -52.26 -40.72 -8.64
C ALA A 13 -51.48 -39.47 -8.15
N ALA A 14 -51.39 -39.28 -6.82
CA ALA A 14 -50.68 -38.12 -6.26
C ALA A 14 -49.14 -38.26 -6.22
N THR A 15 -48.62 -39.49 -6.14
CA THR A 15 -47.20 -39.78 -6.15
C THR A 15 -46.59 -39.69 -7.54
N GLY A 16 -47.33 -40.04 -8.60
CA GLY A 16 -46.85 -39.95 -9.98
C GLY A 16 -46.65 -38.49 -10.46
N THR A 17 -47.51 -37.56 -10.04
CA THR A 17 -47.43 -36.15 -10.43
C THR A 17 -46.34 -35.38 -9.67
N ALA A 18 -46.00 -35.80 -8.45
CA ALA A 18 -44.94 -35.18 -7.67
C ALA A 18 -43.55 -35.58 -8.19
N VAL A 19 -43.35 -36.82 -8.61
CA VAL A 19 -42.08 -37.31 -9.18
C VAL A 19 -41.79 -36.67 -10.53
N VAL A 20 -42.80 -36.55 -11.42
CA VAL A 20 -42.65 -35.92 -12.75
C VAL A 20 -42.34 -34.42 -12.61
N ARG A 21 -42.86 -33.75 -11.58
CA ARG A 21 -42.60 -32.32 -11.35
C ARG A 21 -41.20 -32.06 -10.80
N SER A 22 -40.64 -32.96 -10.00
CA SER A 22 -39.28 -32.82 -9.47
C SER A 22 -38.20 -33.11 -10.51
N GLU A 23 -38.43 -34.09 -11.40
CA GLU A 23 -37.47 -34.39 -12.47
C GLU A 23 -37.43 -33.30 -13.56
N SER A 24 -38.60 -32.71 -13.91
CA SER A 24 -38.62 -31.61 -14.88
C SER A 24 -37.95 -30.34 -14.36
N GLN A 25 -38.08 -30.01 -13.08
CA GLN A 25 -37.40 -28.84 -12.47
C GLN A 25 -35.89 -29.05 -12.39
N GLY A 26 -35.41 -30.26 -12.16
CA GLY A 26 -33.98 -30.59 -12.15
C GLY A 26 -33.34 -30.47 -13.55
N LEU A 27 -34.02 -30.89 -14.59
CA LEU A 27 -33.55 -30.81 -15.97
C LEU A 27 -33.48 -29.35 -16.48
N PHE A 28 -34.48 -28.52 -16.19
CA PHE A 28 -34.46 -27.10 -16.55
C PHE A 28 -33.42 -26.32 -15.78
N ALA A 29 -33.16 -26.61 -14.48
CA ALA A 29 -32.10 -26.00 -13.70
C ALA A 29 -30.71 -26.39 -14.23
N SER A 30 -30.51 -27.63 -14.66
CA SER A 30 -29.25 -28.09 -15.24
C SER A 30 -28.96 -27.45 -16.60
N ILE A 31 -29.97 -27.30 -17.45
CA ILE A 31 -29.84 -26.65 -18.76
C ILE A 31 -29.57 -25.15 -18.61
N SER A 32 -30.26 -24.45 -17.71
CA SER A 32 -30.04 -23.03 -17.45
C SER A 32 -28.65 -22.77 -16.85
N GLY A 33 -28.15 -23.66 -15.99
CA GLY A 33 -26.80 -23.62 -15.46
C GLY A 33 -25.72 -23.73 -16.56
N TYR A 34 -25.90 -24.62 -17.51
CA TYR A 34 -25.00 -24.82 -18.63
C TYR A 34 -24.93 -23.61 -19.58
N PHE A 35 -26.08 -23.00 -19.90
CA PHE A 35 -26.13 -21.78 -20.72
C PHE A 35 -25.55 -20.56 -19.98
N ASN A 36 -25.74 -20.44 -18.66
CA ASN A 36 -25.13 -19.37 -17.86
C ASN A 36 -23.61 -19.54 -17.77
N ALA A 37 -23.09 -20.75 -17.59
CA ALA A 37 -21.68 -21.04 -17.62
C ALA A 37 -21.05 -20.73 -18.98
N GLY A 38 -21.73 -21.03 -20.09
CA GLY A 38 -21.30 -20.69 -21.43
C GLY A 38 -21.17 -19.17 -21.65
N ARG A 39 -22.18 -18.40 -21.22
CA ARG A 39 -22.16 -16.92 -21.32
C ARG A 39 -21.08 -16.31 -20.43
N GLN A 40 -20.92 -16.79 -19.20
CA GLN A 40 -19.86 -16.33 -18.30
C GLN A 40 -18.48 -16.64 -18.88
N ASN A 41 -18.30 -17.82 -19.48
CA ASN A 41 -17.04 -18.19 -20.12
C ASN A 41 -16.73 -17.31 -21.34
N ALA A 42 -17.75 -16.97 -22.15
CA ALA A 42 -17.60 -16.05 -23.28
C ALA A 42 -17.26 -14.63 -22.80
N ALA A 43 -17.96 -14.11 -21.79
CA ALA A 43 -17.67 -12.79 -21.20
C ALA A 43 -16.25 -12.71 -20.59
N LEU A 44 -15.83 -13.75 -19.87
CA LEU A 44 -14.46 -13.81 -19.33
C LEU A 44 -13.40 -13.86 -20.42
N ARG A 45 -13.66 -14.54 -21.55
CA ARG A 45 -12.72 -14.54 -22.69
C ARG A 45 -12.62 -13.18 -23.34
N GLU A 46 -13.72 -12.49 -23.51
CA GLU A 46 -13.76 -11.11 -24.02
C GLU A 46 -13.02 -10.15 -23.10
N GLU A 47 -13.26 -10.24 -21.78
CA GLU A 47 -12.53 -9.44 -20.79
C GLU A 47 -11.02 -9.73 -20.82
N MET A 48 -10.62 -11.00 -20.97
CA MET A 48 -9.20 -11.38 -21.11
C MET A 48 -8.59 -10.84 -22.39
N GLU A 49 -9.32 -10.82 -23.49
CA GLU A 49 -8.83 -10.29 -24.77
C GLU A 49 -8.65 -8.78 -24.69
N ILE A 50 -9.63 -8.06 -24.14
CA ILE A 50 -9.52 -6.62 -23.89
C ILE A 50 -8.33 -6.31 -22.93
N ALA A 51 -8.16 -7.12 -21.88
CA ALA A 51 -7.04 -6.96 -20.96
C ALA A 51 -5.69 -7.18 -21.65
N ARG A 52 -5.58 -8.16 -22.55
CA ARG A 52 -4.36 -8.39 -23.35
C ARG A 52 -4.04 -7.24 -24.28
N ILE A 53 -5.06 -6.69 -24.96
CA ILE A 53 -4.88 -5.52 -25.85
C ILE A 53 -4.37 -4.32 -25.02
N ARG A 54 -5.00 -4.04 -23.90
CA ARG A 54 -4.57 -2.94 -23.00
C ARG A 54 -3.15 -3.14 -22.46
N LEU A 55 -2.79 -4.38 -22.14
CA LEU A 55 -1.43 -4.71 -21.70
C LEU A 55 -0.41 -4.44 -22.81
N ALA A 56 -0.69 -4.89 -24.04
CA ALA A 56 0.19 -4.65 -25.20
C ALA A 56 0.34 -3.15 -25.49
N GLU A 57 -0.75 -2.37 -25.42
CA GLU A 57 -0.70 -0.90 -25.56
C GLU A 57 0.15 -0.26 -24.47
N ALA A 58 -0.03 -0.69 -23.21
CA ALA A 58 0.77 -0.20 -22.09
C ALA A 58 2.27 -0.53 -22.22
N GLU A 59 2.60 -1.73 -22.72
CA GLU A 59 3.98 -2.14 -23.02
C GLU A 59 4.59 -1.31 -24.14
N ALA A 60 3.84 -1.01 -25.20
CA ALA A 60 4.29 -0.16 -26.29
C ALA A 60 4.59 1.27 -25.80
N VAL A 61 3.70 1.87 -25.00
CA VAL A 61 3.93 3.18 -24.39
C VAL A 61 5.14 3.17 -23.45
N LYS A 62 5.31 2.11 -22.67
CA LYS A 62 6.48 1.95 -21.80
C LYS A 62 7.79 1.81 -22.60
N ALA A 63 7.77 1.11 -23.70
CA ALA A 63 8.92 0.98 -24.59
C ALA A 63 9.29 2.33 -25.25
N GLU A 64 8.29 3.08 -25.70
CA GLU A 64 8.51 4.42 -26.28
C GLU A 64 9.04 5.39 -25.21
N ASN A 65 8.50 5.36 -23.98
CA ASN A 65 9.02 6.17 -22.88
C ASN A 65 10.50 5.85 -22.57
N ARG A 66 10.88 4.57 -22.54
CA ARG A 66 12.28 4.17 -22.37
C ARG A 66 13.16 4.68 -23.51
N ARG A 67 12.69 4.60 -24.75
CA ARG A 67 13.40 5.12 -25.90
C ARG A 67 13.61 6.64 -25.83
N LEU A 68 12.56 7.39 -25.48
CA LEU A 68 12.64 8.84 -25.30
C LEU A 68 13.60 9.23 -24.17
N LYS A 69 13.56 8.54 -23.04
CA LYS A 69 14.51 8.73 -21.94
C LYS A 69 15.95 8.47 -22.40
N GLY A 70 16.19 7.40 -23.15
CA GLY A 70 17.51 7.10 -23.71
C GLY A 70 18.02 8.21 -24.64
N LEU A 71 17.18 8.78 -25.50
CA LEU A 71 17.53 9.91 -26.37
C LEU A 71 17.85 11.19 -25.57
N LEU A 72 17.22 11.39 -24.43
CA LEU A 72 17.46 12.51 -23.52
C LEU A 72 18.65 12.28 -22.57
N GLY A 73 19.32 11.12 -22.67
CA GLY A 73 20.40 10.75 -21.74
C GLY A 73 19.94 10.47 -20.32
N LEU A 74 18.62 10.30 -20.10
CA LEU A 74 18.06 9.96 -18.80
C LEU A 74 18.24 8.45 -18.56
N ARG A 75 18.83 8.08 -17.45
CA ARG A 75 18.92 6.67 -17.04
C ARG A 75 17.52 6.16 -16.65
N ASP A 76 17.22 4.95 -17.05
CA ASP A 76 16.06 4.25 -16.45
C ASP A 76 16.40 3.94 -15.00
N ASP A 77 15.55 4.44 -14.10
CA ASP A 77 15.65 4.20 -12.66
C ASP A 77 15.10 2.82 -12.26
N ASP A 78 15.19 1.83 -13.15
CA ASP A 78 14.95 0.43 -12.80
C ASP A 78 16.15 -0.03 -11.94
N ALA A 79 16.14 0.35 -10.67
CA ALA A 79 17.17 -0.03 -9.74
C ALA A 79 17.14 -1.55 -9.54
N GLU A 80 18.26 -2.21 -9.80
CA GLU A 80 18.44 -3.59 -9.38
C GLU A 80 18.24 -3.70 -7.87
N PRO A 81 17.44 -4.66 -7.38
CA PRO A 81 17.25 -4.82 -5.95
C PRO A 81 18.58 -5.19 -5.28
N VAL A 82 18.88 -4.53 -4.16
CA VAL A 82 20.05 -4.82 -3.33
C VAL A 82 19.98 -6.25 -2.78
N ALA A 83 18.79 -6.68 -2.39
CA ALA A 83 18.52 -8.03 -1.92
C ALA A 83 17.06 -8.41 -2.17
N VAL A 84 16.83 -9.71 -2.34
CA VAL A 84 15.50 -10.30 -2.26
C VAL A 84 15.41 -11.04 -0.93
N ALA A 85 14.40 -10.72 -0.13
CA ALA A 85 14.25 -11.26 1.21
C ALA A 85 12.87 -11.88 1.41
N ARG A 86 12.79 -12.82 2.34
CA ARG A 86 11.52 -13.35 2.80
C ARG A 86 11.01 -12.55 3.99
N LEU A 87 9.73 -12.23 3.99
CA LEU A 87 9.03 -11.64 5.11
C LEU A 87 8.73 -12.73 6.13
N VAL A 88 9.38 -12.66 7.30
CA VAL A 88 9.33 -13.73 8.33
C VAL A 88 8.14 -13.55 9.25
N GLY A 89 7.72 -12.31 9.50
CA GLY A 89 6.59 -12.01 10.36
C GLY A 89 6.25 -10.53 10.34
N SER A 90 5.02 -10.21 10.71
CA SER A 90 4.55 -8.83 10.86
C SER A 90 3.71 -8.67 12.13
N THR A 91 3.80 -7.51 12.78
CA THR A 91 2.95 -7.17 13.93
C THR A 91 1.62 -6.64 13.41
N ALA A 92 0.51 -7.32 13.74
CA ALA A 92 -0.82 -6.95 13.27
C ALA A 92 -1.71 -6.28 14.33
N THR A 93 -1.36 -6.43 15.62
CA THR A 93 -2.23 -6.07 16.76
C THR A 93 -1.92 -4.75 17.43
N SER A 94 -0.81 -4.11 17.07
CA SER A 94 -0.37 -2.81 17.60
C SER A 94 -0.55 -1.69 16.57
N PRO A 95 -0.78 -0.44 16.95
CA PRO A 95 -0.67 0.72 16.06
C PRO A 95 0.74 0.87 15.47
N ARG A 96 1.76 0.35 16.16
CA ARG A 96 3.13 0.21 15.65
C ARG A 96 3.23 -1.07 14.81
N ARG A 97 3.32 -0.90 13.51
CA ARG A 97 3.31 -2.00 12.55
C ARG A 97 4.67 -2.18 11.89
N HIS A 98 5.32 -3.28 12.26
CA HIS A 98 6.62 -3.65 11.73
C HIS A 98 6.56 -5.03 11.07
N ALA A 99 7.48 -5.26 10.14
CA ALA A 99 7.77 -6.59 9.61
C ALA A 99 9.25 -6.91 9.79
N TYR A 100 9.58 -8.19 9.74
CA TYR A 100 10.95 -8.68 9.83
C TYR A 100 11.31 -9.41 8.56
N LEU A 101 12.51 -9.13 8.05
CA LEU A 101 13.09 -9.75 6.88
C LEU A 101 14.27 -10.63 7.26
N ASN A 102 14.52 -11.68 6.50
CA ASN A 102 15.70 -12.56 6.65
C ASN A 102 16.91 -12.04 5.84
N ALA A 103 17.04 -10.75 5.66
CA ALA A 103 18.18 -10.10 5.03
C ALA A 103 18.61 -8.88 5.87
N GLY A 104 19.91 -8.61 5.95
CA GLY A 104 20.48 -7.57 6.77
C GLY A 104 21.75 -6.97 6.16
N ASP A 105 22.64 -6.45 7.01
CA ASP A 105 23.89 -5.80 6.60
C ASP A 105 24.78 -6.67 5.72
N ASN A 106 24.83 -7.98 5.97
CA ASN A 106 25.61 -8.92 5.17
C ASN A 106 25.18 -9.00 3.71
N GLN A 107 23.90 -8.67 3.43
CA GLN A 107 23.34 -8.61 2.09
C GLN A 107 23.27 -7.17 1.54
N GLY A 108 23.92 -6.22 2.20
CA GLY A 108 23.95 -4.82 1.78
C GLY A 108 22.70 -4.02 2.14
N VAL A 109 21.80 -4.56 2.94
CA VAL A 109 20.59 -3.86 3.39
C VAL A 109 20.98 -2.72 4.36
N ARG A 110 20.41 -1.53 4.15
CA ARG A 110 20.66 -0.34 4.97
C ARG A 110 19.33 0.28 5.43
N PRO A 111 19.33 0.98 6.58
CA PRO A 111 18.18 1.78 6.98
C PRO A 111 17.76 2.80 5.90
N GLY A 112 16.46 3.02 5.76
CA GLY A 112 15.89 3.91 4.75
C GLY A 112 15.58 3.25 3.40
N MET A 113 16.13 2.08 3.11
CA MET A 113 15.87 1.39 1.85
C MET A 113 14.41 0.98 1.70
N PRO A 114 13.79 1.23 0.52
CA PRO A 114 12.43 0.79 0.22
C PRO A 114 12.30 -0.73 0.19
N VAL A 115 11.16 -1.23 0.66
CA VAL A 115 10.78 -2.64 0.61
C VAL A 115 9.53 -2.75 -0.26
N ILE A 116 9.66 -3.45 -1.38
CA ILE A 116 8.66 -3.52 -2.45
C ILE A 116 8.34 -4.99 -2.74
N SER A 117 7.07 -5.31 -2.91
CA SER A 117 6.60 -6.59 -3.43
C SER A 117 6.25 -6.47 -4.91
N GLU A 118 5.93 -7.59 -5.55
CA GLU A 118 5.41 -7.61 -6.93
C GLU A 118 4.16 -6.74 -7.14
N ARG A 119 3.37 -6.53 -6.07
CA ARG A 119 2.13 -5.75 -6.12
C ARG A 119 2.33 -4.27 -5.81
N GLY A 120 3.39 -3.91 -5.09
CA GLY A 120 3.63 -2.52 -4.69
C GLY A 120 4.43 -2.39 -3.41
N VAL A 121 4.43 -1.18 -2.86
CA VAL A 121 5.21 -0.82 -1.67
C VAL A 121 4.66 -1.50 -0.42
N ILE A 122 5.57 -2.09 0.36
CA ILE A 122 5.29 -2.67 1.69
C ILE A 122 5.68 -1.68 2.80
N GLY A 123 6.84 -1.03 2.67
CA GLY A 123 7.38 -0.13 3.68
C GLY A 123 8.81 0.27 3.41
N ARG A 124 9.54 0.65 4.46
CA ARG A 124 10.97 0.96 4.40
C ARG A 124 11.73 0.29 5.55
N VAL A 125 12.99 -0.02 5.32
CA VAL A 125 13.89 -0.55 6.35
C VAL A 125 14.07 0.50 7.44
N LEU A 126 13.78 0.15 8.69
CA LEU A 126 13.95 0.99 9.86
C LEU A 126 15.31 0.74 10.51
N GLU A 127 15.63 -0.52 10.71
CA GLU A 127 16.87 -0.98 11.36
C GLU A 127 17.38 -2.25 10.70
N THR A 128 18.69 -2.45 10.75
CA THR A 128 19.35 -3.64 10.23
C THR A 128 20.17 -4.32 11.31
N GLY A 129 20.12 -5.64 11.32
CA GLY A 129 21.07 -6.51 11.97
C GLY A 129 21.93 -7.20 10.92
N ARG A 130 22.81 -8.12 11.33
CA ARG A 130 23.72 -8.81 10.41
C ARG A 130 22.97 -9.62 9.32
N ASN A 131 21.94 -10.37 9.71
CA ASN A 131 21.18 -11.28 8.82
C ASN A 131 19.67 -11.02 8.84
N SER A 132 19.23 -9.92 9.42
CA SER A 132 17.81 -9.56 9.53
C SER A 132 17.64 -8.05 9.45
N ALA A 133 16.45 -7.61 9.03
CA ALA A 133 16.07 -6.21 9.04
C ALA A 133 14.66 -6.05 9.59
N ARG A 134 14.43 -4.92 10.27
CA ARG A 134 13.10 -4.48 10.71
C ARG A 134 12.60 -3.42 9.74
N VAL A 135 11.39 -3.62 9.26
CA VAL A 135 10.72 -2.79 8.27
C VAL A 135 9.56 -2.05 8.92
N LEU A 136 9.51 -0.74 8.75
CA LEU A 136 8.36 0.08 9.07
C LEU A 136 7.34 -0.09 7.96
N LEU A 137 6.18 -0.66 8.27
CA LEU A 137 5.11 -0.86 7.30
C LEU A 137 4.40 0.45 6.97
N LEU A 138 3.86 0.56 5.76
CA LEU A 138 3.08 1.74 5.36
C LEU A 138 1.85 1.98 6.25
N THR A 139 1.32 0.93 6.86
CA THR A 139 0.17 1.01 7.79
C THR A 139 0.51 1.47 9.19
N ASP A 140 1.80 1.62 9.52
CA ASP A 140 2.24 2.16 10.82
C ASP A 140 1.84 3.63 10.95
N SER A 141 1.43 4.05 12.14
CA SER A 141 0.99 5.42 12.43
C SER A 141 2.08 6.49 12.26
N GLU A 142 3.35 6.10 12.25
CA GLU A 142 4.48 6.99 11.98
C GLU A 142 4.91 6.99 10.50
N SER A 143 4.29 6.12 9.69
CA SER A 143 4.62 6.05 8.27
C SER A 143 3.90 7.14 7.50
N VAL A 144 4.67 8.00 6.86
CA VAL A 144 4.18 9.02 5.92
C VAL A 144 4.90 8.83 4.60
N LEU A 145 4.14 8.68 3.53
CA LEU A 145 4.66 8.48 2.18
C LEU A 145 4.06 9.51 1.22
N PRO A 146 4.88 10.30 0.53
CA PRO A 146 4.42 11.15 -0.54
C PRO A 146 3.93 10.31 -1.74
N VAL A 147 2.68 10.49 -2.11
CA VAL A 147 2.03 9.77 -3.21
C VAL A 147 1.43 10.73 -4.22
N ARG A 148 1.14 10.21 -5.41
CA ARG A 148 0.37 10.91 -6.42
C ARG A 148 -0.69 9.98 -7.00
N ARG A 149 -1.78 10.57 -7.48
CA ARG A 149 -2.76 9.81 -8.26
C ARG A 149 -2.16 9.42 -9.61
N ALA A 150 -2.28 8.15 -9.97
CA ALA A 150 -1.67 7.62 -11.20
C ALA A 150 -2.15 8.32 -12.48
N LYS A 151 -3.40 8.82 -12.48
CA LYS A 151 -4.06 9.37 -13.66
C LYS A 151 -3.60 10.78 -14.03
N ASP A 152 -3.43 11.69 -13.06
CA ASP A 152 -3.28 13.14 -13.33
C ASP A 152 -2.33 13.87 -12.37
N ASN A 153 -1.50 13.13 -11.65
CA ASN A 153 -0.47 13.69 -10.77
C ASN A 153 -0.97 14.52 -9.57
N VAL A 154 -2.22 14.38 -9.13
CA VAL A 154 -2.67 15.00 -7.87
C VAL A 154 -1.81 14.48 -6.72
N ILE A 155 -1.08 15.39 -6.05
CA ILE A 155 -0.13 15.07 -4.98
C ILE A 155 -0.86 14.98 -3.65
N ALA A 156 -0.52 13.97 -2.86
CA ALA A 156 -1.06 13.72 -1.54
C ALA A 156 -0.01 13.03 -0.64
N PHE A 157 -0.28 12.99 0.65
CA PHE A 157 0.44 12.16 1.61
C PHE A 157 -0.41 10.95 2.00
N ALA A 158 0.19 9.77 1.99
CA ALA A 158 -0.38 8.55 2.54
C ALA A 158 0.20 8.34 3.94
N GLU A 159 -0.66 8.40 4.94
CA GLU A 159 -0.34 8.27 6.35
C GLU A 159 -0.92 6.95 6.87
N GLY A 160 -0.12 6.17 7.57
CA GLY A 160 -0.58 4.93 8.19
C GLY A 160 -1.56 5.22 9.33
N ARG A 161 -2.61 4.40 9.47
CA ARG A 161 -3.62 4.54 10.52
C ARG A 161 -3.47 3.54 11.66
N GLY A 162 -2.57 2.57 11.53
CA GLY A 162 -2.45 1.49 12.51
C GLY A 162 -3.56 0.42 12.43
N ASP A 163 -4.61 0.63 11.64
CA ASP A 163 -5.73 -0.30 11.43
C ASP A 163 -5.64 -1.14 10.12
N GLY A 164 -4.51 -1.02 9.41
CA GLY A 164 -4.31 -1.69 8.11
C GLY A 164 -4.73 -0.85 6.91
N MET A 165 -5.27 0.33 7.14
CA MET A 165 -5.66 1.30 6.11
C MET A 165 -4.69 2.49 6.11
N LEU A 166 -4.75 3.27 5.04
CA LEU A 166 -4.03 4.54 4.92
C LEU A 166 -5.02 5.70 4.91
N ARG A 167 -4.64 6.79 5.58
CA ARG A 167 -5.27 8.10 5.41
C ARG A 167 -4.55 8.82 4.30
N ILE A 168 -5.30 9.31 3.33
CA ILE A 168 -4.76 10.12 2.23
C ILE A 168 -5.11 11.57 2.49
N ARG A 169 -4.09 12.40 2.63
CA ARG A 169 -4.22 13.84 2.87
C ARG A 169 -3.71 14.61 1.65
N LEU A 170 -4.56 15.42 1.05
CA LEU A 170 -4.19 16.26 -0.08
C LEU A 170 -3.26 17.41 0.37
N VAL A 171 -2.31 17.76 -0.49
CA VAL A 171 -1.41 18.90 -0.27
C VAL A 171 -2.16 20.21 -0.51
N ASN A 172 -3.00 20.27 -1.53
CA ASN A 172 -3.77 21.46 -1.88
C ASN A 172 -5.16 21.39 -1.25
N LEU A 173 -5.47 22.34 -0.39
CA LEU A 173 -6.78 22.51 0.24
C LEU A 173 -7.74 23.18 -0.77
N GLY A 174 -8.42 22.37 -1.53
CA GLY A 174 -9.44 22.76 -2.50
C GLY A 174 -10.55 21.72 -2.58
N VAL A 175 -11.29 21.72 -3.68
CA VAL A 175 -12.26 20.64 -3.93
C VAL A 175 -11.49 19.33 -4.08
N ASN A 176 -11.88 18.33 -3.31
CA ASN A 176 -11.23 17.02 -3.35
C ASN A 176 -11.48 16.33 -4.71
N PRO A 177 -10.42 16.14 -5.54
CA PRO A 177 -10.56 15.53 -6.84
C PRO A 177 -10.54 14.01 -6.83
N LEU A 178 -10.25 13.38 -5.64
CA LEU A 178 -10.13 11.93 -5.52
C LEU A 178 -11.48 11.24 -5.63
N LYS A 179 -11.49 10.08 -6.26
CA LYS A 179 -12.68 9.21 -6.40
C LYS A 179 -12.38 7.83 -5.84
N VAL A 180 -13.42 7.14 -5.38
CA VAL A 180 -13.31 5.72 -5.00
C VAL A 180 -12.83 4.92 -6.21
N GLY A 181 -11.84 4.05 -6.00
CA GLY A 181 -11.18 3.28 -7.06
C GLY A 181 -9.94 3.94 -7.66
N ASP A 182 -9.64 5.22 -7.34
CA ASP A 182 -8.41 5.85 -7.82
C ASP A 182 -7.17 5.14 -7.26
N MET A 183 -6.22 4.84 -8.16
CA MET A 183 -4.92 4.24 -7.83
C MET A 183 -3.94 5.34 -7.42
N LEU A 184 -3.26 5.13 -6.31
CA LEU A 184 -2.17 5.95 -5.80
C LEU A 184 -0.83 5.25 -6.00
N VAL A 185 0.15 6.00 -6.48
CA VAL A 185 1.52 5.54 -6.69
C VAL A 185 2.50 6.47 -5.98
N THR A 186 3.72 6.01 -5.73
CA THR A 186 4.78 6.85 -5.18
C THR A 186 5.03 8.06 -6.05
N SER A 187 5.23 9.23 -5.43
CA SER A 187 5.51 10.47 -6.16
C SER A 187 7.01 10.64 -6.51
N GLY A 188 7.91 9.96 -5.80
CA GLY A 188 9.35 10.19 -5.83
C GLY A 188 9.83 11.30 -4.90
N ALA A 189 8.93 12.10 -4.34
CA ALA A 189 9.28 13.13 -3.37
C ALA A 189 9.86 12.50 -2.09
N GLY A 190 10.78 13.22 -1.44
CA GLY A 190 11.54 12.73 -0.29
C GLY A 190 12.70 11.80 -0.66
N GLY A 191 12.85 11.39 -1.92
CA GLY A 191 14.02 10.66 -2.43
C GLY A 191 14.17 9.20 -2.01
N TYR A 192 13.34 8.68 -1.11
CA TYR A 192 13.43 7.29 -0.67
C TYR A 192 12.96 6.30 -1.74
N TYR A 193 11.77 6.55 -2.31
CA TYR A 193 11.12 5.66 -3.25
C TYR A 193 11.23 6.18 -4.67
N ARG A 194 11.47 5.29 -5.63
CA ARG A 194 11.33 5.64 -7.04
C ARG A 194 9.87 6.00 -7.36
N PRO A 195 9.61 6.92 -8.29
CA PRO A 195 8.25 7.29 -8.65
C PRO A 195 7.52 6.17 -9.39
N GLY A 196 6.18 6.13 -9.24
CA GLY A 196 5.32 5.25 -10.03
C GLY A 196 5.09 3.85 -9.46
N VAL A 197 5.59 3.52 -8.27
CA VAL A 197 5.30 2.24 -7.60
C VAL A 197 3.91 2.28 -6.98
N ALA A 198 3.13 1.23 -7.18
CA ALA A 198 1.77 1.13 -6.64
C ALA A 198 1.78 1.14 -5.09
N VAL A 199 0.88 1.89 -4.49
CA VAL A 199 0.75 2.05 -3.03
C VAL A 199 -0.61 1.59 -2.55
N ALA A 200 -1.67 2.25 -2.99
CA ALA A 200 -3.02 2.02 -2.47
C ALA A 200 -4.12 2.41 -3.47
N VAL A 201 -5.33 1.92 -3.19
CA VAL A 201 -6.55 2.29 -3.92
C VAL A 201 -7.50 2.99 -2.97
N ILE A 202 -8.07 4.11 -3.39
CA ILE A 202 -9.07 4.86 -2.60
C ILE A 202 -10.30 4.00 -2.37
N ALA A 203 -10.59 3.71 -1.11
CA ALA A 203 -11.77 2.97 -0.68
C ALA A 203 -12.93 3.89 -0.29
N LYS A 204 -12.63 5.07 0.27
CA LYS A 204 -13.62 6.07 0.69
C LYS A 204 -13.02 7.47 0.56
N THR A 205 -13.79 8.43 0.06
CA THR A 205 -13.40 9.84 0.02
C THR A 205 -13.83 10.57 1.28
N THR A 206 -13.03 11.55 1.70
CA THR A 206 -13.31 12.49 2.80
C THR A 206 -13.13 13.92 2.28
N PRO A 207 -13.60 14.97 2.96
CA PRO A 207 -13.40 16.34 2.51
C PRO A 207 -11.92 16.67 2.24
N ASP A 208 -11.01 16.20 3.08
CA ASP A 208 -9.58 16.51 3.05
C ASP A 208 -8.73 15.51 2.26
N GLY A 209 -9.37 14.52 1.63
CA GLY A 209 -8.64 13.46 0.90
C GLY A 209 -9.39 12.12 0.87
N GLY A 210 -8.92 11.09 1.58
CA GLY A 210 -9.59 9.81 1.58
C GLY A 210 -9.00 8.77 2.51
N ILE A 211 -9.65 7.62 2.53
CA ILE A 211 -9.16 6.39 3.15
C ILE A 211 -8.86 5.42 2.02
N ALA A 212 -7.67 4.84 2.03
CA ALA A 212 -7.20 3.94 1.00
C ALA A 212 -6.80 2.58 1.58
N ARG A 213 -7.00 1.54 0.78
CA ARG A 213 -6.54 0.18 1.05
C ARG A 213 -5.23 -0.06 0.30
N LEU A 214 -4.26 -0.70 0.94
CA LEU A 214 -3.01 -1.08 0.29
C LEU A 214 -3.25 -2.02 -0.88
N VAL A 215 -2.42 -1.89 -1.93
CA VAL A 215 -2.35 -2.84 -3.03
C VAL A 215 -1.54 -4.07 -2.63
N ALA A 216 -0.45 -3.85 -1.90
CA ALA A 216 0.43 -4.88 -1.38
C ALA A 216 0.16 -5.10 0.11
N GLU A 217 -0.45 -6.23 0.44
CA GLU A 217 -0.79 -6.59 1.82
C GLU A 217 0.36 -7.37 2.44
N PRO A 218 0.99 -6.88 3.56
CA PRO A 218 2.13 -7.56 4.17
C PRO A 218 1.85 -8.99 4.62
N SER A 219 0.62 -9.26 5.09
CA SER A 219 0.18 -10.59 5.53
C SER A 219 0.09 -11.63 4.40
N ALA A 220 -0.13 -11.16 3.17
CA ALA A 220 -0.24 -12.02 1.98
C ALA A 220 1.06 -12.04 1.13
N THR A 221 2.13 -11.37 1.61
CA THR A 221 3.39 -11.23 0.88
C THR A 221 4.45 -12.14 1.48
N ASN A 222 5.00 -13.04 0.69
CA ASN A 222 6.06 -13.96 1.12
C ASN A 222 7.47 -13.42 0.83
N PHE A 223 7.67 -12.83 -0.37
CA PHE A 223 8.96 -12.32 -0.82
C PHE A 223 8.85 -10.84 -1.17
N VAL A 224 9.91 -10.12 -0.88
CA VAL A 224 10.04 -8.68 -1.15
C VAL A 224 11.42 -8.40 -1.73
N ALA A 225 11.48 -7.40 -2.58
CA ALA A 225 12.71 -6.80 -3.07
C ALA A 225 13.05 -5.58 -2.20
N ILE A 226 14.32 -5.46 -1.82
CA ILE A 226 14.85 -4.30 -1.11
C ILE A 226 15.60 -3.48 -2.15
N GLU A 227 15.08 -2.31 -2.49
CA GLU A 227 15.67 -1.43 -3.49
C GLU A 227 16.63 -0.42 -2.83
N PRO A 228 17.63 0.09 -3.56
CA PRO A 228 18.43 1.21 -3.06
C PRO A 228 17.57 2.47 -2.92
N VAL A 229 17.98 3.39 -2.05
CA VAL A 229 17.35 4.69 -1.94
C VAL A 229 17.47 5.41 -3.28
N HIS A 230 16.35 5.92 -3.81
CA HIS A 230 16.26 6.50 -5.14
C HIS A 230 17.16 7.74 -5.32
N GLN A 231 17.15 8.66 -4.35
CA GLN A 231 17.97 9.87 -4.35
C GLN A 231 18.72 10.01 -3.02
N PRO A 232 19.82 9.28 -2.81
CA PRO A 232 20.51 9.27 -1.52
C PRO A 232 21.04 10.64 -1.10
N ALA A 233 21.47 11.49 -2.03
CA ALA A 233 21.93 12.85 -1.74
C ALA A 233 20.78 13.75 -1.21
N ALA A 234 19.58 13.65 -1.76
CA ALA A 234 18.42 14.40 -1.30
C ALA A 234 17.99 13.94 0.11
N VAL A 235 17.99 12.63 0.36
CA VAL A 235 17.68 12.06 1.67
C VAL A 235 18.71 12.49 2.73
N ALA A 236 20.00 12.47 2.40
CA ALA A 236 21.04 12.95 3.30
C ALA A 236 20.88 14.43 3.65
N ALA A 237 20.51 15.27 2.67
CA ALA A 237 20.26 16.69 2.90
C ALA A 237 19.02 16.93 3.82
N LEU A 238 17.94 16.18 3.64
CA LEU A 238 16.74 16.27 4.49
C LEU A 238 17.07 15.87 5.94
N ASN A 239 17.75 14.75 6.15
CA ASN A 239 18.15 14.29 7.48
C ASN A 239 19.09 15.29 8.17
N ALA A 240 19.98 15.95 7.43
CA ALA A 240 20.87 16.97 7.97
C ALA A 240 20.10 18.23 8.45
N ILE A 241 19.02 18.61 7.75
CA ILE A 241 18.16 19.73 8.15
C ILE A 241 17.39 19.38 9.43
N GLU A 242 16.82 18.16 9.52
CA GLU A 242 16.10 17.70 10.71
C GLU A 242 17.02 17.67 11.94
N THR A 243 18.22 17.11 11.82
CA THR A 243 19.21 17.07 12.90
C THR A 243 19.73 18.47 13.26
N GLY A 244 19.90 19.37 12.29
CA GLY A 244 20.32 20.74 12.51
C GLY A 244 19.29 21.61 13.24
N SER A 245 17.98 21.38 13.02
CA SER A 245 16.92 22.11 13.72
C SER A 245 16.74 21.65 15.18
N GLU A 246 17.08 20.42 15.51
CA GLU A 246 17.09 19.95 16.91
C GLU A 246 18.23 20.59 17.73
N SER A 247 19.35 20.86 17.10
CA SER A 247 20.54 21.50 17.75
C SER A 247 20.31 22.98 18.10
N VAL A 248 19.36 23.67 17.46
CA VAL A 248 19.07 25.11 17.71
C VAL A 248 18.13 25.34 18.90
N LEU A 249 17.51 24.26 19.42
CA LEU A 249 16.60 24.33 20.57
C LEU A 249 17.27 24.09 21.93
N GLU A 250 18.60 24.01 21.99
CA GLU A 250 19.31 23.98 23.26
C GLU A 250 19.21 25.38 23.91
N PRO A 251 18.60 25.50 25.11
CA PRO A 251 18.41 26.80 25.73
C PRO A 251 19.77 27.39 26.06
N ALA A 252 20.02 28.63 25.64
CA ALA A 252 21.22 29.38 25.94
C ALA A 252 21.55 29.30 27.44
N PRO A 253 22.81 29.10 27.83
CA PRO A 253 23.20 29.03 29.23
C PRO A 253 22.80 30.32 29.94
N THR A 254 22.03 30.20 31.00
CA THR A 254 21.64 31.30 31.91
C THR A 254 22.89 32.00 32.40
N PRO A 255 23.04 33.34 32.28
CA PRO A 255 24.18 34.04 32.82
C PRO A 255 24.21 33.90 34.34
N SER A 256 25.30 33.38 34.89
CA SER A 256 25.56 33.33 36.33
C SER A 256 25.54 34.74 36.92
N PRO A 257 24.89 34.94 38.08
CA PRO A 257 24.92 36.26 38.74
C PRO A 257 26.35 36.61 39.16
N SER A 258 26.85 37.68 38.57
CA SER A 258 28.13 38.30 38.93
C SER A 258 28.12 38.71 40.40
N ALA A 259 29.09 38.26 41.17
CA ALA A 259 29.28 38.63 42.58
C ALA A 259 29.47 40.14 42.69
N SER A 260 28.59 40.78 43.43
CA SER A 260 28.67 42.19 43.81
C SER A 260 29.92 42.43 44.66
N ALA A 261 30.82 43.24 44.16
CA ALA A 261 31.94 43.75 44.89
C ALA A 261 31.46 44.66 46.04
N THR A 262 31.78 44.28 47.24
CA THR A 262 31.64 45.11 48.47
C THR A 262 32.56 46.31 48.38
N ALA A 263 31.99 47.49 48.20
CA ALA A 263 32.74 48.75 48.36
C ALA A 263 32.91 49.11 49.86
N ALA A 264 34.14 49.10 50.32
CA ALA A 264 34.48 49.62 51.62
C ALA A 264 34.38 51.16 51.67
N ALA A 265 33.67 51.68 52.65
CA ALA A 265 33.64 53.13 52.96
C ALA A 265 34.91 53.59 53.68
N PRO A 266 35.45 54.79 53.39
CA PRO A 266 36.56 55.35 54.14
C PRO A 266 36.08 56.03 55.44
N ALA A 267 36.80 55.77 56.50
CA ALA A 267 36.66 56.47 57.74
C ALA A 267 37.22 57.88 57.59
N THR A 268 36.50 58.89 58.05
CA THR A 268 37.02 60.24 58.37
C THR A 268 36.84 60.54 59.83
N ASN A 269 37.86 61.05 60.36
CA ASN A 269 38.29 61.66 61.56
C ASN A 269 37.23 62.34 62.43
#